data_d7d10f09a2c996f4ff74602a66a8228d
#
_entry.id   d7d10f09a2c996f4ff74602a66a8228d
#
_cell.length_a   1.000
_cell.length_b   1.000
_cell.length_c   1.000
_cell.angle_alpha   90.00
_cell.angle_beta   90.00
_cell.angle_gamma   90.00
#
_symmetry.space_group_name_H-M   'P 1'
#
loop_
_entity.id
_entity.type
_entity.pdbx_description
1 polymer ?
#
loop_
_entity_poly.entity_id
_entity_poly.type
_entity_poly.pdbx_seq_one_letter_code
_entity_poly.pdbx_strand_id
1 'polypeptide(L)' 'KKEQHLRKVEESLTDAIAAAEVAGISNDELKGMLEALLEVDK' A
#
# COMPACT_ATOMS: atom_id res chain seq x y z
N LYS A 1 -17.86 3.78 11.25
CA LYS A 1 -17.02 3.49 12.38
C LYS A 1 -15.60 3.30 11.93
N LYS A 2 -14.69 3.36 12.89
CA LYS A 2 -13.28 3.29 12.57
C LYS A 2 -12.87 1.96 11.95
N GLU A 3 -13.51 0.90 12.38
CA GLU A 3 -13.15 -0.41 11.90
C GLU A 3 -13.39 -0.54 10.40
N GLN A 4 -14.44 0.07 9.90
CA GLN A 4 -14.72 0.01 8.48
C GLN A 4 -13.63 0.72 7.68
N HIS A 5 -13.19 1.87 8.15
CA HIS A 5 -12.14 2.60 7.46
C HIS A 5 -10.81 1.84 7.52
N LEU A 6 -10.55 1.23 8.65
CA LEU A 6 -9.33 0.46 8.80
C LEU A 6 -9.31 -0.73 7.86
N ARG A 7 -10.44 -1.41 7.76
CA ARG A 7 -10.55 -2.55 6.85
C ARG A 7 -10.34 -2.12 5.41
N LYS A 8 -10.88 -0.95 5.05
CA LYS A 8 -10.70 -0.45 3.70
C LYS A 8 -9.23 -0.24 3.39
N VAL A 9 -8.50 0.32 4.35
CA VAL A 9 -7.06 0.53 4.16
C VAL A 9 -6.35 -0.80 3.99
N GLU A 10 -6.71 -1.79 4.80
CA GLU A 10 -6.08 -3.10 4.70
C GLU A 10 -6.32 -3.73 3.34
N GLU A 11 -7.54 -3.61 2.84
CA GLU A 11 -7.85 -4.16 1.52
C GLU A 11 -7.03 -3.49 0.44
N SER A 12 -6.92 -2.18 0.52
CA SER A 12 -6.14 -1.44 -0.47
C SER A 12 -4.68 -1.84 -0.42
N LEU A 13 -4.14 -2.02 0.78
CA LEU A 13 -2.76 -2.44 0.91
C LEU A 13 -2.54 -3.84 0.36
N THR A 14 -3.49 -4.73 0.62
CA THR A 14 -3.40 -6.09 0.09
C THR A 14 -3.41 -6.07 -1.44
N ASP A 15 -4.27 -5.25 -2.01
CA ASP A 15 -4.32 -5.12 -3.46
C ASP A 15 -2.99 -4.60 -4.01
N ALA A 16 -2.41 -3.64 -3.30
CA ALA A 16 -1.14 -3.07 -3.74
C ALA A 16 -0.03 -4.12 -3.70
N ILE A 17 -0.04 -4.95 -2.68
CA ILE A 17 0.96 -5.99 -2.56
C ILE A 17 0.82 -6.99 -3.70
N ALA A 18 -0.40 -7.38 -4.01
CA ALA A 18 -0.64 -8.32 -5.10
C ALA A 18 -0.19 -7.72 -6.43
N ALA A 19 -0.51 -6.45 -6.65
CA ALA A 19 -0.11 -5.79 -7.88
C ALA A 19 1.40 -5.71 -7.99
N ALA A 20 2.08 -5.45 -6.86
CA ALA A 20 3.52 -5.38 -6.86
C ALA A 20 4.14 -6.71 -7.24
N GLU A 21 3.57 -7.80 -6.76
CA GLU A 21 4.09 -9.12 -7.09
C GLU A 21 3.98 -9.39 -8.59
N VAL A 22 2.85 -9.03 -9.17
CA VAL A 22 2.65 -9.21 -10.60
C VAL A 22 3.66 -8.38 -11.40
N ALA A 23 3.96 -7.18 -10.92
CA ALA A 23 4.88 -6.30 -11.60
C ALA A 23 6.35 -6.64 -11.33
N GLY A 24 6.61 -7.56 -10.42
CA GLY A 24 7.97 -7.92 -10.09
C GLY A 24 8.66 -6.94 -9.17
N ILE A 25 7.88 -6.19 -8.41
CA ILE A 25 8.42 -5.21 -7.47
C ILE A 25 8.69 -5.88 -6.14
N SER A 26 9.90 -5.70 -5.60
CA SER A 26 10.23 -6.29 -4.33
C SER A 26 9.54 -5.56 -3.19
N ASN A 27 9.50 -6.21 -2.03
CA ASN A 27 8.88 -5.61 -0.86
C ASN A 27 9.58 -4.33 -0.46
N ASP A 28 10.89 -4.28 -0.58
CA ASP A 28 11.64 -3.09 -0.23
C ASP A 28 11.28 -1.93 -1.15
N GLU A 29 11.13 -2.22 -2.42
CA GLU A 29 10.73 -1.17 -3.37
C GLU A 29 9.32 -0.71 -3.11
N LEU A 30 8.42 -1.64 -2.82
CA LEU A 30 7.05 -1.27 -2.53
C LEU A 30 6.98 -0.39 -1.29
N LYS A 31 7.78 -0.73 -0.30
CA LYS A 31 7.82 0.05 0.93
C LYS A 31 8.30 1.47 0.66
N GLY A 32 9.31 1.61 -0.18
CA GLY A 32 9.80 2.92 -0.54
C GLY A 32 8.76 3.74 -1.28
N MET A 33 8.01 3.10 -2.16
CA MET A 33 6.96 3.79 -2.88
C MET A 33 5.88 4.27 -1.92
N LEU A 34 5.53 3.45 -0.96
CA LEU A 34 4.52 3.82 0.02
C LEU A 34 4.97 5.02 0.84
N GLU A 35 6.22 5.01 1.25
CA GLU A 35 6.75 6.13 2.02
C GLU A 35 6.73 7.41 1.21
N ALA A 36 7.08 7.31 -0.06
CA ALA A 36 7.06 8.48 -0.92
C ALA A 36 5.66 9.05 -1.04
N LEU A 37 4.67 8.18 -1.17
CA LEU A 37 3.29 8.63 -1.28
C LEU A 37 2.83 9.29 0.01
N LEU A 38 3.26 8.77 1.14
CA LEU A 38 2.89 9.36 2.41
C LEU A 38 3.45 10.76 2.55
N GLU A 39 4.65 10.98 2.06
CA GLU A 39 5.25 12.31 2.14
C GLU A 39 4.57 13.28 1.20
N VAL A 40 4.22 12.81 0.01
CA VAL A 40 3.58 13.68 -0.96
C VAL A 40 2.21 14.13 -0.48
N ASP A 41 1.57 13.30 0.32
CA ASP A 41 0.21 13.55 0.77
C ASP A 41 0.14 14.70 1.76
N LYS A 42 1.24 15.26 2.16
CA LYS A 42 1.21 16.41 3.05
C LYS A 42 0.94 17.70 2.30
#